data_f13d7363d9d32485e926e9443d2d9d70
#
_entry.id   f13d7363d9d32485e926e9443d2d9d70
#
_cell.length_a   1.000
_cell.length_b   1.000
_cell.length_c   1.000
_cell.angle_alpha   90.00
_cell.angle_beta   90.00
_cell.angle_gamma   90.00
#
_symmetry.space_group_name_H-M   'P 1'
#
loop_
_entity.id
_entity.type
_entity.pdbx_description
1 polymer ?
#
loop_
_entity_poly.entity_id
_entity_poly.type
_entity_poly.pdbx_seq_one_letter_code
_entity_poly.pdbx_strand_id
1 'polypeptide(L)'
;MQTLMKYSRGARLILAGTALALSSTMAMAAEKKTLCVWDIVGAQGDVFNMMKDYKLAAAKWGVTFDLKPYTDEKIAAEDFKAGQCDAVVMTGLRARQFNSFVGSMDALGALPTYAMQAKALATVASPAAAKLMVSGNYEVAGATPMGAAYLFVNDRSINTVGKLSGKKIAVLDYDKAQAKMVQLVGAQPVASDVTNFAGKFNNGSVDIIGAPAAAFKPLELVKGLGTKGAIVNFPLVQLTLQVLIRRDRFSEDFGQKSREYIQSQYPRAMSLIKTAEADIDKKYWM
;
A
#
# COMPACT_ATOMS: atom_id res chain seq x y z
N MET A 1 49.15 -75.08 57.17
CA MET A 1 48.88 -75.80 55.93
C MET A 1 48.07 -74.86 55.02
N GLN A 2 48.77 -74.20 54.14
CA GLN A 2 48.65 -74.22 52.70
C GLN A 2 47.16 -74.22 52.23
N THR A 3 46.72 -73.21 51.49
CA THR A 3 46.89 -73.21 50.04
C THR A 3 46.26 -71.97 49.36
N LEU A 4 47.11 -71.30 48.62
CA LEU A 4 46.88 -70.69 47.26
C LEU A 4 45.80 -69.63 46.97
N MET A 5 46.36 -68.50 46.76
CA MET A 5 45.77 -67.37 45.94
C MET A 5 45.38 -67.82 44.52
N LYS A 6 44.24 -67.33 44.02
CA LYS A 6 44.03 -67.17 42.57
C LYS A 6 43.55 -65.76 42.27
N TYR A 7 44.39 -65.04 41.54
CA TYR A 7 44.13 -63.76 40.89
C TYR A 7 43.14 -63.96 39.77
N SER A 8 42.08 -63.17 39.71
CA SER A 8 41.29 -63.01 38.50
C SER A 8 41.30 -61.52 38.13
N ARG A 9 41.90 -61.24 36.96
CA ARG A 9 41.88 -59.90 36.30
C ARG A 9 40.51 -59.60 35.83
N GLY A 10 39.83 -58.61 36.46
CA GLY A 10 38.61 -58.03 35.96
C GLY A 10 38.92 -56.92 34.94
N ALA A 11 38.57 -57.14 33.70
CA ALA A 11 38.62 -56.13 32.62
C ALA A 11 37.65 -55.02 32.92
N ARG A 12 38.17 -53.77 33.04
CA ARG A 12 37.31 -52.57 33.08
C ARG A 12 36.91 -52.19 31.66
N LEU A 13 35.64 -52.47 31.30
CA LEU A 13 35.00 -51.90 30.13
C LEU A 13 34.67 -50.45 30.40
N ILE A 14 35.40 -49.53 29.71
CA ILE A 14 35.08 -48.13 29.66
C ILE A 14 33.97 -47.98 28.59
N LEU A 15 32.70 -47.77 28.99
CA LEU A 15 31.64 -47.33 28.11
C LEU A 15 31.81 -45.82 27.87
N ALA A 16 32.38 -45.48 26.71
CA ALA A 16 32.32 -44.12 26.18
C ALA A 16 30.90 -43.84 25.65
N GLY A 17 30.08 -43.22 26.51
CA GLY A 17 28.77 -42.71 26.09
C GLY A 17 28.93 -41.47 25.21
N THR A 18 28.86 -41.61 23.90
CA THR A 18 28.70 -40.51 22.96
C THR A 18 27.29 -39.90 23.13
N ALA A 19 27.21 -38.82 23.89
CA ALA A 19 26.01 -37.98 23.92
C ALA A 19 25.89 -37.25 22.57
N LEU A 20 25.07 -37.77 21.63
CA LEU A 20 24.60 -37.02 20.49
C LEU A 20 23.69 -35.90 21.01
N ALA A 21 24.22 -34.69 21.07
CA ALA A 21 23.42 -33.48 21.23
C ALA A 21 22.60 -33.31 19.96
N LEU A 22 21.36 -33.80 19.95
CA LEU A 22 20.34 -33.43 18.97
C LEU A 22 20.03 -31.95 19.20
N SER A 23 20.71 -31.07 18.45
CA SER A 23 20.32 -29.70 18.27
C SER A 23 19.02 -29.72 17.47
N SER A 24 17.88 -29.85 18.16
CA SER A 24 16.57 -29.60 17.59
C SER A 24 16.53 -28.11 17.24
N THR A 25 16.84 -27.76 15.99
CA THR A 25 16.43 -26.51 15.40
C THR A 25 14.91 -26.50 15.46
N MET A 26 14.35 -25.87 16.48
CA MET A 26 12.92 -25.52 16.47
C MET A 26 12.72 -24.62 15.25
N ALA A 27 12.26 -25.20 14.15
CA ALA A 27 11.68 -24.43 13.07
C ALA A 27 10.48 -23.72 13.71
N MET A 28 10.63 -22.42 14.03
CA MET A 28 9.50 -21.62 14.46
C MET A 28 8.48 -21.68 13.33
N ALA A 29 7.32 -22.29 13.62
CA ALA A 29 6.22 -22.30 12.66
C ALA A 29 5.90 -20.85 12.31
N ALA A 30 5.87 -20.54 11.01
CA ALA A 30 5.59 -19.18 10.55
C ALA A 30 4.20 -18.75 11.06
N GLU A 31 4.17 -17.57 11.68
CA GLU A 31 2.97 -17.04 12.30
C GLU A 31 1.94 -16.65 11.23
N LYS A 32 0.73 -17.21 11.30
CA LYS A 32 -0.32 -16.93 10.32
C LYS A 32 -0.98 -15.60 10.63
N LYS A 33 -1.01 -14.69 9.66
CA LYS A 33 -1.58 -13.33 9.75
C LYS A 33 -2.48 -13.04 8.55
N THR A 34 -3.49 -12.20 8.74
CA THR A 34 -4.38 -11.75 7.66
C THR A 34 -3.90 -10.42 7.12
N LEU A 35 -3.64 -10.37 5.81
CA LEU A 35 -3.36 -9.12 5.08
C LEU A 35 -4.55 -8.77 4.18
N CYS A 36 -5.27 -7.72 4.54
CA CYS A 36 -6.35 -7.16 3.74
C CYS A 36 -5.77 -6.25 2.67
N VAL A 37 -6.05 -6.55 1.41
CA VAL A 37 -5.45 -5.85 0.27
C VAL A 37 -6.55 -5.14 -0.52
N TRP A 38 -6.54 -3.82 -0.46
CA TRP A 38 -7.36 -3.04 -1.37
C TRP A 38 -6.71 -2.99 -2.75
N ASP A 39 -7.50 -3.30 -3.76
CA ASP A 39 -7.15 -3.14 -5.17
C ASP A 39 -8.44 -2.83 -5.95
N ILE A 40 -8.38 -1.88 -6.86
CA ILE A 40 -9.53 -1.38 -7.61
C ILE A 40 -10.27 -2.47 -8.42
N VAL A 41 -9.53 -3.53 -8.80
CA VAL A 41 -10.05 -4.71 -9.50
C VAL A 41 -9.97 -5.99 -8.64
N GLY A 42 -9.73 -5.84 -7.35
CA GLY A 42 -9.71 -6.94 -6.39
C GLY A 42 -8.55 -7.91 -6.62
N ALA A 43 -8.80 -9.21 -6.50
CA ALA A 43 -7.77 -10.26 -6.55
C ALA A 43 -7.03 -10.39 -7.89
N GLN A 44 -7.51 -9.73 -8.94
CA GLN A 44 -6.91 -9.75 -10.29
C GLN A 44 -5.98 -8.55 -10.54
N GLY A 45 -5.93 -7.59 -9.62
CA GLY A 45 -5.20 -6.34 -9.81
C GLY A 45 -3.70 -6.46 -9.52
N ASP A 46 -2.97 -5.45 -9.97
CA ASP A 46 -1.51 -5.38 -9.83
C ASP A 46 -1.07 -5.25 -8.38
N VAL A 47 -1.84 -4.50 -7.56
CA VAL A 47 -1.56 -4.36 -6.12
C VAL A 47 -1.68 -5.71 -5.43
N PHE A 48 -2.76 -6.45 -5.69
CA PHE A 48 -2.95 -7.78 -5.12
C PHE A 48 -1.86 -8.75 -5.57
N ASN A 49 -1.44 -8.69 -6.84
CA ASN A 49 -0.34 -9.51 -7.36
C ASN A 49 1.00 -9.17 -6.72
N MET A 50 1.30 -7.88 -6.48
CA MET A 50 2.49 -7.47 -5.73
C MET A 50 2.47 -8.01 -4.29
N MET A 51 1.30 -8.09 -3.66
CA MET A 51 1.16 -8.64 -2.30
C MET A 51 1.32 -10.17 -2.27
N LYS A 52 1.11 -10.90 -3.36
CA LYS A 52 1.50 -12.32 -3.45
C LYS A 52 3.02 -12.51 -3.31
N ASP A 53 3.81 -11.64 -3.94
CA ASP A 53 5.27 -11.66 -3.82
C ASP A 53 5.72 -11.18 -2.42
N TYR A 54 5.05 -10.16 -1.87
CA TYR A 54 5.28 -9.71 -0.50
C TYR A 54 5.02 -10.82 0.53
N LYS A 55 3.98 -11.62 0.35
CA LYS A 55 3.71 -12.81 1.17
C LYS A 55 4.89 -13.78 1.18
N LEU A 56 5.53 -14.02 0.03
CA LEU A 56 6.70 -14.88 -0.07
C LEU A 56 7.93 -14.30 0.64
N ALA A 57 8.09 -12.99 0.60
CA ALA A 57 9.14 -12.30 1.33
C ALA A 57 8.91 -12.36 2.85
N ALA A 58 7.68 -12.08 3.30
CA ALA A 58 7.29 -12.10 4.71
C ALA A 58 7.47 -13.50 5.35
N ALA A 59 7.27 -14.56 4.59
CA ALA A 59 7.50 -15.93 5.06
C ALA A 59 8.95 -16.16 5.51
N LYS A 60 9.93 -15.49 4.89
CA LYS A 60 11.35 -15.53 5.29
C LYS A 60 11.60 -14.83 6.64
N TRP A 61 10.66 -13.99 7.09
CA TRP A 61 10.71 -13.26 8.37
C TRP A 61 9.79 -13.89 9.43
N GLY A 62 9.30 -15.12 9.18
CA GLY A 62 8.46 -15.85 10.11
C GLY A 62 6.97 -15.52 10.05
N VAL A 63 6.49 -14.80 9.04
CA VAL A 63 5.09 -14.43 8.87
C VAL A 63 4.51 -15.04 7.60
N THR A 64 3.44 -15.81 7.72
CA THR A 64 2.67 -16.33 6.58
C THR A 64 1.37 -15.56 6.44
N PHE A 65 1.25 -14.74 5.40
CA PHE A 65 0.03 -13.99 5.14
C PHE A 65 -1.05 -14.84 4.46
N ASP A 66 -2.28 -14.69 4.95
CA ASP A 66 -3.50 -15.00 4.24
C ASP A 66 -4.01 -13.69 3.60
N LEU A 67 -4.06 -13.65 2.27
CA LEU A 67 -4.42 -12.44 1.51
C LEU A 67 -5.93 -12.38 1.32
N LYS A 68 -6.55 -11.31 1.80
CA LYS A 68 -7.98 -11.05 1.65
C LYS A 68 -8.20 -9.85 0.71
N PRO A 69 -8.78 -10.04 -0.50
CA PRO A 69 -8.98 -8.95 -1.45
C PRO A 69 -10.17 -8.07 -1.06
N TYR A 70 -10.03 -6.77 -1.27
CA TYR A 70 -11.07 -5.76 -1.10
C TYR A 70 -11.10 -4.83 -2.32
N THR A 71 -12.29 -4.55 -2.84
CA THR A 71 -12.53 -3.50 -3.83
C THR A 71 -13.03 -2.22 -3.18
N ASP A 72 -13.56 -2.30 -1.95
CA ASP A 72 -13.95 -1.17 -1.11
C ASP A 72 -12.87 -0.90 -0.06
N GLU A 73 -12.17 0.22 -0.22
CA GLU A 73 -11.11 0.66 0.68
C GLU A 73 -11.63 1.03 2.08
N LYS A 74 -12.86 1.54 2.16
CA LYS A 74 -13.49 1.89 3.44
C LYS A 74 -13.69 0.65 4.29
N ILE A 75 -14.21 -0.42 3.69
CA ILE A 75 -14.43 -1.69 4.38
C ILE A 75 -13.09 -2.28 4.82
N ALA A 76 -12.06 -2.28 3.95
CA ALA A 76 -10.72 -2.74 4.33
C ALA A 76 -10.15 -1.98 5.53
N ALA A 77 -10.33 -0.65 5.57
CA ALA A 77 -9.87 0.19 6.68
C ALA A 77 -10.65 -0.07 7.98
N GLU A 78 -11.96 -0.26 7.92
CA GLU A 78 -12.79 -0.57 9.10
C GLU A 78 -12.49 -1.98 9.64
N ASP A 79 -12.31 -2.98 8.78
CA ASP A 79 -11.90 -4.33 9.18
C ASP A 79 -10.51 -4.33 9.85
N PHE A 80 -9.59 -3.49 9.36
CA PHE A 80 -8.29 -3.31 10.00
C PHE A 80 -8.39 -2.64 11.37
N LYS A 81 -9.21 -1.60 11.52
CA LYS A 81 -9.49 -0.97 12.83
C LYS A 81 -10.12 -1.96 13.81
N ALA A 82 -11.08 -2.74 13.34
CA ALA A 82 -11.77 -3.76 14.14
C ALA A 82 -10.89 -4.97 14.50
N GLY A 83 -9.67 -5.06 13.91
CA GLY A 83 -8.77 -6.17 14.17
C GLY A 83 -9.08 -7.44 13.39
N GLN A 84 -9.95 -7.39 12.39
CA GLN A 84 -10.22 -8.48 11.46
C GLN A 84 -9.06 -8.71 10.49
N CYS A 85 -8.23 -7.68 10.30
CA CYS A 85 -6.98 -7.73 9.55
C CYS A 85 -5.82 -7.44 10.49
N ASP A 86 -4.74 -8.21 10.40
CA ASP A 86 -3.48 -7.94 11.11
C ASP A 86 -2.67 -6.86 10.40
N ALA A 87 -2.77 -6.83 9.10
CA ALA A 87 -2.17 -5.84 8.21
C ALA A 87 -3.16 -5.44 7.11
N VAL A 88 -2.93 -4.27 6.50
CA VAL A 88 -3.77 -3.76 5.40
C VAL A 88 -2.94 -3.01 4.37
N VAL A 89 -3.36 -3.08 3.11
CA VAL A 89 -2.86 -2.25 2.02
C VAL A 89 -3.98 -1.32 1.57
N MET A 90 -3.70 -0.01 1.57
CA MET A 90 -4.65 1.02 1.15
C MET A 90 -3.94 2.26 0.62
N THR A 91 -4.69 3.22 0.05
CA THR A 91 -4.11 4.49 -0.39
C THR A 91 -3.55 5.30 0.77
N GLY A 92 -2.51 6.10 0.53
CA GLY A 92 -1.99 7.03 1.51
C GLY A 92 -3.04 8.05 1.98
N LEU A 93 -4.00 8.39 1.11
CA LEU A 93 -5.13 9.24 1.46
C LEU A 93 -6.00 8.64 2.56
N ARG A 94 -6.27 7.33 2.52
CA ARG A 94 -7.02 6.62 3.56
C ARG A 94 -6.14 6.30 4.76
N ALA A 95 -4.89 5.94 4.52
CA ALA A 95 -3.91 5.54 5.54
C ALA A 95 -3.54 6.67 6.52
N ARG A 96 -3.68 7.95 6.12
CA ARG A 96 -3.36 9.11 6.98
C ARG A 96 -4.12 9.15 8.31
N GLN A 97 -5.27 8.50 8.42
CA GLN A 97 -6.00 8.37 9.68
C GLN A 97 -5.25 7.53 10.71
N PHE A 98 -4.34 6.66 10.28
CA PHE A 98 -3.52 5.78 11.12
C PHE A 98 -2.12 6.37 11.36
N ASN A 99 -1.57 7.08 10.36
CA ASN A 99 -0.29 7.78 10.47
C ASN A 99 -0.31 9.06 9.61
N SER A 100 -0.51 10.20 10.24
CA SER A 100 -0.63 11.48 9.55
C SER A 100 0.69 11.96 8.93
N PHE A 101 1.85 11.56 9.51
CA PHE A 101 3.16 11.94 8.98
C PHE A 101 3.38 11.35 7.59
N VAL A 102 3.23 10.02 7.42
CA VAL A 102 3.39 9.39 6.11
C VAL A 102 2.26 9.78 5.17
N GLY A 103 1.04 9.95 5.70
CA GLY A 103 -0.11 10.43 4.94
C GLY A 103 0.06 11.85 4.38
N SER A 104 0.98 12.67 4.92
CA SER A 104 1.27 14.01 4.37
C SER A 104 1.98 13.97 3.01
N MET A 105 2.57 12.84 2.62
CA MET A 105 3.18 12.68 1.28
C MET A 105 2.15 12.81 0.16
N ASP A 106 0.90 12.43 0.42
CA ASP A 106 -0.21 12.54 -0.53
C ASP A 106 -0.93 13.90 -0.46
N ALA A 107 -0.31 14.91 0.16
CA ALA A 107 -0.85 16.26 0.12
C ALA A 107 -0.65 16.91 -1.26
N LEU A 108 -1.65 17.68 -1.71
CA LEU A 108 -1.60 18.37 -2.99
C LEU A 108 -0.36 19.25 -3.12
N GLY A 109 0.41 19.03 -4.18
CA GLY A 109 1.62 19.79 -4.46
C GLY A 109 2.83 19.50 -3.56
N ALA A 110 2.71 18.62 -2.55
CA ALA A 110 3.81 18.31 -1.62
C ALA A 110 5.01 17.67 -2.33
N LEU A 111 4.74 16.75 -3.23
CA LEU A 111 5.74 16.02 -4.02
C LEU A 111 5.43 16.17 -5.51
N PRO A 112 5.84 17.25 -6.16
CA PRO A 112 5.41 17.56 -7.53
C PRO A 112 5.95 16.62 -8.62
N THR A 113 6.97 15.82 -8.32
CA THR A 113 7.55 14.89 -9.30
C THR A 113 7.80 13.51 -8.74
N TYR A 114 7.83 12.49 -9.60
CA TYR A 114 8.23 11.12 -9.21
C TYR A 114 9.63 11.05 -8.60
N ALA A 115 10.57 11.92 -9.06
CA ALA A 115 11.91 11.99 -8.49
C ALA A 115 11.90 12.46 -7.02
N MET A 116 11.04 13.43 -6.68
CA MET A 116 10.88 13.88 -5.29
C MET A 116 10.15 12.82 -4.46
N GLN A 117 9.12 12.19 -5.01
CA GLN A 117 8.43 11.09 -4.35
C GLN A 117 9.38 9.92 -4.06
N ALA A 118 10.26 9.55 -5.01
CA ALA A 118 11.26 8.51 -4.82
C ALA A 118 12.17 8.78 -3.62
N LYS A 119 12.65 10.04 -3.48
CA LYS A 119 13.47 10.45 -2.33
C LYS A 119 12.71 10.37 -1.02
N ALA A 120 11.46 10.85 -1.00
CA ALA A 120 10.61 10.78 0.18
C ALA A 120 10.35 9.32 0.60
N LEU A 121 10.00 8.45 -0.34
CA LEU A 121 9.77 7.02 -0.10
C LEU A 121 11.02 6.32 0.44
N ALA A 122 12.19 6.59 -0.14
CA ALA A 122 13.46 6.06 0.35
C ALA A 122 13.78 6.55 1.78
N THR A 123 13.46 7.81 2.08
CA THR A 123 13.64 8.38 3.43
C THR A 123 12.74 7.69 4.46
N VAL A 124 11.44 7.55 4.18
CA VAL A 124 10.50 6.89 5.13
C VAL A 124 10.74 5.39 5.26
N ALA A 125 11.37 4.75 4.28
CA ALA A 125 11.78 3.36 4.36
C ALA A 125 13.05 3.16 5.19
N SER A 126 13.84 4.21 5.45
CA SER A 126 15.11 4.11 6.16
C SER A 126 14.92 3.85 7.66
N PRO A 127 15.88 3.19 8.33
CA PRO A 127 15.86 2.99 9.79
C PRO A 127 15.80 4.31 10.58
N ALA A 128 16.37 5.39 10.04
CA ALA A 128 16.33 6.72 10.67
C ALA A 128 14.91 7.27 10.84
N ALA A 129 13.98 6.90 9.94
CA ALA A 129 12.58 7.31 10.00
C ALA A 129 11.70 6.35 10.82
N ALA A 130 12.21 5.24 11.34
CA ALA A 130 11.41 4.19 11.97
C ALA A 130 10.43 4.70 13.04
N LYS A 131 10.86 5.66 13.88
CA LYS A 131 10.00 6.25 14.92
C LYS A 131 8.82 7.02 14.34
N LEU A 132 8.96 7.64 13.17
CA LEU A 132 7.91 8.40 12.50
C LEU A 132 6.88 7.49 11.82
N MET A 133 7.26 6.24 11.56
CA MET A 133 6.37 5.23 10.98
C MET A 133 5.35 4.71 12.00
N VAL A 134 5.54 4.97 13.28
CA VAL A 134 4.70 4.48 14.37
C VAL A 134 3.74 5.55 14.85
N SER A 135 2.47 5.18 15.01
CA SER A 135 1.42 6.01 15.59
C SER A 135 0.48 5.12 16.42
N GLY A 136 0.57 5.19 17.74
CA GLY A 136 -0.15 4.31 18.64
C GLY A 136 0.17 2.84 18.39
N ASN A 137 -0.86 2.03 18.18
CA ASN A 137 -0.72 0.59 17.87
C ASN A 137 -0.52 0.29 16.37
N TYR A 138 -0.41 1.31 15.53
CA TYR A 138 -0.23 1.16 14.08
C TYR A 138 1.18 1.52 13.65
N GLU A 139 1.67 0.84 12.63
CA GLU A 139 2.95 1.14 12.00
C GLU A 139 2.80 1.09 10.48
N VAL A 140 3.40 2.06 9.80
CA VAL A 140 3.57 2.02 8.34
C VAL A 140 4.74 1.10 8.03
N ALA A 141 4.40 -0.11 7.61
CA ALA A 141 5.35 -1.17 7.26
C ALA A 141 5.79 -1.10 5.80
N GLY A 142 5.36 -0.11 5.05
CA GLY A 142 5.80 0.15 3.68
C GLY A 142 4.97 1.23 3.00
N ALA A 143 5.61 1.94 2.08
CA ALA A 143 4.95 2.88 1.18
C ALA A 143 5.56 2.74 -0.22
N THR A 144 4.71 2.75 -1.24
CA THR A 144 5.11 2.60 -2.64
C THR A 144 4.31 3.58 -3.51
N PRO A 145 4.82 4.04 -4.67
CA PRO A 145 4.05 4.92 -5.55
C PRO A 145 2.82 4.19 -6.11
N MET A 146 1.74 4.94 -6.29
CA MET A 146 0.50 4.49 -6.95
C MET A 146 0.25 5.25 -8.28
N GLY A 147 1.10 6.21 -8.60
CA GLY A 147 0.97 7.10 -9.74
C GLY A 147 0.47 8.49 -9.38
N ALA A 148 0.63 9.42 -10.30
CA ALA A 148 0.09 10.75 -10.15
C ALA A 148 -1.42 10.74 -10.37
N ALA A 149 -2.16 11.50 -9.55
CA ALA A 149 -3.54 11.83 -9.85
C ALA A 149 -3.57 13.02 -10.82
N TYR A 150 -4.32 12.84 -11.90
CA TYR A 150 -4.62 13.85 -12.91
C TYR A 150 -6.08 14.26 -12.82
N LEU A 151 -6.41 15.49 -13.25
CA LEU A 151 -7.81 15.88 -13.40
C LEU A 151 -8.36 15.36 -14.73
N PHE A 152 -9.42 14.57 -14.65
CA PHE A 152 -10.25 14.16 -15.77
C PHE A 152 -11.43 15.12 -15.83
N VAL A 153 -11.61 15.79 -16.95
CA VAL A 153 -12.69 16.77 -17.17
C VAL A 153 -13.59 16.30 -18.32
N ASN A 154 -14.88 16.46 -18.18
CA ASN A 154 -15.85 16.09 -19.22
C ASN A 154 -15.91 17.09 -20.40
N ASP A 155 -15.24 18.23 -20.24
CA ASP A 155 -15.11 19.27 -21.28
C ASP A 155 -13.68 19.90 -21.19
N ARG A 156 -12.90 19.80 -22.28
CA ARG A 156 -11.53 20.37 -22.36
C ARG A 156 -11.47 21.89 -22.31
N SER A 157 -12.60 22.60 -22.39
CA SER A 157 -12.64 24.02 -22.09
C SER A 157 -12.37 24.33 -20.61
N ILE A 158 -12.46 23.33 -19.72
CA ILE A 158 -12.10 23.42 -18.29
C ILE A 158 -10.60 23.26 -18.16
N ASN A 159 -9.82 24.27 -18.55
CA ASN A 159 -8.36 24.22 -18.66
C ASN A 159 -7.62 25.28 -17.81
N THR A 160 -8.37 26.01 -16.98
CA THR A 160 -7.81 26.98 -16.02
C THR A 160 -8.58 26.92 -14.71
N VAL A 161 -7.95 27.38 -13.61
CA VAL A 161 -8.62 27.42 -12.29
C VAL A 161 -9.93 28.22 -12.33
N GLY A 162 -9.98 29.35 -13.06
CA GLY A 162 -11.21 30.16 -13.21
C GLY A 162 -12.36 29.39 -13.88
N LYS A 163 -12.06 28.40 -14.72
CA LYS A 163 -13.09 27.54 -15.38
C LYS A 163 -13.65 26.45 -14.47
N LEU A 164 -13.09 26.26 -13.28
CA LEU A 164 -13.63 25.36 -12.26
C LEU A 164 -14.87 25.93 -11.59
N SER A 165 -15.08 27.25 -11.63
CA SER A 165 -16.23 27.90 -11.00
C SER A 165 -17.55 27.29 -11.48
N GLY A 166 -18.40 26.91 -10.52
CA GLY A 166 -19.69 26.27 -10.78
C GLY A 166 -19.64 24.79 -11.19
N LYS A 167 -18.45 24.23 -11.46
CA LYS A 167 -18.30 22.83 -11.84
C LYS A 167 -18.46 21.90 -10.65
N LYS A 168 -18.99 20.71 -10.89
CA LYS A 168 -19.11 19.64 -9.86
C LYS A 168 -17.87 18.78 -9.88
N ILE A 169 -17.17 18.72 -8.74
CA ILE A 169 -15.94 17.95 -8.59
C ILE A 169 -16.15 16.85 -7.55
N ALA A 170 -15.89 15.60 -7.91
CA ALA A 170 -15.90 14.51 -6.94
C ALA A 170 -14.77 14.72 -5.91
N VAL A 171 -15.11 14.62 -4.64
CA VAL A 171 -14.19 14.71 -3.50
C VAL A 171 -14.39 13.51 -2.59
N LEU A 172 -13.33 13.04 -1.95
CA LEU A 172 -13.43 11.94 -1.02
C LEU A 172 -14.25 12.36 0.21
N ASP A 173 -15.27 11.59 0.57
CA ASP A 173 -16.25 11.89 1.62
C ASP A 173 -15.61 12.06 3.02
N TYR A 174 -14.46 11.43 3.23
CA TYR A 174 -13.66 11.52 4.44
C TYR A 174 -12.59 12.63 4.42
N ASP A 175 -12.41 13.36 3.29
CA ASP A 175 -11.40 14.41 3.13
C ASP A 175 -12.01 15.82 3.11
N LYS A 176 -12.23 16.36 4.30
CA LYS A 176 -12.76 17.72 4.46
C LYS A 176 -11.87 18.80 3.84
N ALA A 177 -10.53 18.56 3.80
CA ALA A 177 -9.60 19.53 3.21
C ALA A 177 -9.77 19.60 1.71
N GLN A 178 -9.96 18.45 1.03
CA GLN A 178 -10.25 18.38 -0.40
C GLN A 178 -11.57 19.10 -0.73
N ALA A 179 -12.64 18.86 0.05
CA ALA A 179 -13.91 19.55 -0.13
C ALA A 179 -13.76 21.07 0.02
N LYS A 180 -13.00 21.52 1.04
CA LYS A 180 -12.73 22.95 1.25
C LYS A 180 -11.95 23.58 0.10
N MET A 181 -10.92 22.89 -0.41
CA MET A 181 -10.16 23.35 -1.56
C MET A 181 -11.05 23.55 -2.79
N VAL A 182 -11.92 22.58 -3.08
CA VAL A 182 -12.88 22.66 -4.20
C VAL A 182 -13.81 23.87 -4.06
N GLN A 183 -14.28 24.17 -2.85
CA GLN A 183 -15.08 25.37 -2.58
C GLN A 183 -14.30 26.67 -2.80
N LEU A 184 -13.00 26.71 -2.42
CA LEU A 184 -12.16 27.90 -2.57
C LEU A 184 -11.92 28.29 -4.02
N VAL A 185 -11.97 27.35 -4.95
CA VAL A 185 -11.89 27.63 -6.40
C VAL A 185 -13.27 27.89 -7.04
N GLY A 186 -14.31 28.07 -6.23
CA GLY A 186 -15.68 28.35 -6.70
C GLY A 186 -16.42 27.14 -7.27
N ALA A 187 -15.88 25.93 -7.13
CA ALA A 187 -16.49 24.69 -7.58
C ALA A 187 -17.40 24.07 -6.49
N GLN A 188 -18.20 23.10 -6.89
CA GLN A 188 -19.13 22.37 -6.02
C GLN A 188 -18.54 21.00 -5.67
N PRO A 189 -18.17 20.73 -4.42
CA PRO A 189 -17.72 19.41 -4.02
C PRO A 189 -18.90 18.43 -3.97
N VAL A 190 -18.73 17.27 -4.61
CA VAL A 190 -19.68 16.16 -4.59
C VAL A 190 -19.05 15.00 -3.85
N ALA A 191 -19.53 14.71 -2.65
CA ALA A 191 -19.02 13.64 -1.81
C ALA A 191 -19.05 12.30 -2.57
N SER A 192 -17.92 11.62 -2.57
CA SER A 192 -17.69 10.39 -3.32
C SER A 192 -16.68 9.51 -2.57
N ASP A 193 -16.55 8.29 -2.99
CA ASP A 193 -15.50 7.36 -2.56
C ASP A 193 -14.91 6.60 -3.76
N VAL A 194 -13.93 5.74 -3.50
CA VAL A 194 -13.24 4.97 -4.55
C VAL A 194 -14.17 4.00 -5.31
N THR A 195 -15.34 3.67 -4.77
CA THR A 195 -16.29 2.74 -5.40
C THR A 195 -17.27 3.45 -6.33
N ASN A 196 -17.49 4.76 -6.18
CA ASN A 196 -18.56 5.47 -6.89
C ASN A 196 -18.12 6.72 -7.68
N PHE A 197 -16.92 7.28 -7.44
CA PHE A 197 -16.47 8.52 -8.10
C PHE A 197 -16.43 8.39 -9.64
N ALA A 198 -15.97 7.24 -10.14
CA ALA A 198 -15.90 6.98 -11.58
C ALA A 198 -17.29 6.85 -12.19
N GLY A 199 -18.21 6.16 -11.52
CA GLY A 199 -19.61 6.05 -11.96
C GLY A 199 -20.28 7.42 -12.06
N LYS A 200 -20.04 8.31 -11.07
CA LYS A 200 -20.55 9.70 -11.10
C LYS A 200 -19.98 10.51 -12.26
N PHE A 201 -18.71 10.30 -12.61
CA PHE A 201 -18.09 10.94 -13.77
C PHE A 201 -18.62 10.37 -15.08
N ASN A 202 -18.68 9.05 -15.20
CA ASN A 202 -19.12 8.36 -16.41
C ASN A 202 -20.59 8.65 -16.77
N ASN A 203 -21.45 8.92 -15.78
CA ASN A 203 -22.87 9.27 -16.00
C ASN A 203 -23.14 10.79 -15.99
N GLY A 204 -22.12 11.64 -15.86
CA GLY A 204 -22.25 13.09 -15.87
C GLY A 204 -22.79 13.72 -14.58
N SER A 205 -22.88 12.96 -13.48
CA SER A 205 -23.26 13.52 -12.16
C SER A 205 -22.20 14.48 -11.61
N VAL A 206 -20.95 14.34 -12.02
CA VAL A 206 -19.84 15.26 -11.78
C VAL A 206 -19.15 15.60 -13.08
N ASP A 207 -18.56 16.81 -13.15
CA ASP A 207 -17.83 17.30 -14.32
C ASP A 207 -16.36 16.90 -14.29
N ILE A 208 -15.82 16.70 -13.08
CA ILE A 208 -14.37 16.55 -12.84
C ILE A 208 -14.14 15.49 -11.77
N ILE A 209 -13.12 14.66 -12.01
CA ILE A 209 -12.56 13.75 -11.00
C ILE A 209 -11.04 13.85 -10.97
N GLY A 210 -10.43 13.54 -9.81
CA GLY A 210 -9.01 13.26 -9.69
C GLY A 210 -8.77 11.75 -9.69
N ALA A 211 -7.94 11.23 -10.59
CA ALA A 211 -7.63 9.80 -10.65
C ALA A 211 -6.23 9.52 -11.19
N PRO A 212 -5.58 8.42 -10.77
CA PRO A 212 -4.36 7.96 -11.42
C PRO A 212 -4.65 7.32 -12.79
N ALA A 213 -3.66 7.32 -13.68
CA ALA A 213 -3.78 6.70 -15.00
C ALA A 213 -4.18 5.22 -14.93
N ALA A 214 -3.75 4.50 -13.90
CA ALA A 214 -4.11 3.10 -13.68
C ALA A 214 -5.63 2.86 -13.53
N ALA A 215 -6.40 3.89 -13.15
CA ALA A 215 -7.85 3.82 -13.05
C ALA A 215 -8.57 3.97 -14.41
N PHE A 216 -7.88 4.47 -15.45
CA PHE A 216 -8.49 4.84 -16.72
C PHE A 216 -9.26 3.70 -17.40
N LYS A 217 -8.58 2.57 -17.60
CA LYS A 217 -9.17 1.38 -18.25
C LYS A 217 -10.14 0.63 -17.32
N PRO A 218 -9.74 0.23 -16.09
CA PRO A 218 -10.60 -0.56 -15.21
C PRO A 218 -11.92 0.13 -14.85
N LEU A 219 -11.91 1.46 -14.72
CA LEU A 219 -13.11 2.23 -14.38
C LEU A 219 -13.78 2.87 -15.61
N GLU A 220 -13.34 2.51 -16.81
CA GLU A 220 -13.92 2.98 -18.07
C GLU A 220 -14.05 4.51 -18.16
N LEU A 221 -13.06 5.26 -17.64
CA LEU A 221 -13.12 6.73 -17.53
C LEU A 221 -13.26 7.43 -18.89
N VAL A 222 -12.98 6.74 -19.97
CA VAL A 222 -13.26 7.21 -21.35
C VAL A 222 -14.75 7.55 -21.55
N LYS A 223 -15.67 6.89 -20.84
CA LYS A 223 -17.12 7.18 -20.93
C LYS A 223 -17.43 8.59 -20.41
N GLY A 224 -16.83 8.98 -19.27
CA GLY A 224 -16.99 10.31 -18.70
C GLY A 224 -16.30 11.41 -19.51
N LEU A 225 -15.17 11.11 -20.17
CA LEU A 225 -14.53 12.05 -21.12
C LEU A 225 -15.42 12.29 -22.35
N GLY A 226 -16.10 11.26 -22.84
CA GLY A 226 -16.89 11.35 -24.07
C GLY A 226 -16.06 11.86 -25.26
N THR A 227 -16.64 12.75 -26.07
CA THR A 227 -15.97 13.34 -27.24
C THR A 227 -15.34 14.70 -26.96
N LYS A 228 -15.69 15.36 -25.86
CA LYS A 228 -15.26 16.73 -25.52
C LYS A 228 -14.28 16.78 -24.35
N GLY A 229 -14.19 15.74 -23.55
CA GLY A 229 -13.38 15.70 -22.35
C GLY A 229 -11.90 15.58 -22.63
N ALA A 230 -11.13 15.79 -21.57
CA ALA A 230 -9.67 15.64 -21.59
C ALA A 230 -9.12 15.31 -20.20
N ILE A 231 -7.83 14.99 -20.16
CA ILE A 231 -7.04 14.79 -18.97
C ILE A 231 -6.01 15.92 -18.91
N VAL A 232 -6.03 16.69 -17.82
CA VAL A 232 -5.07 17.78 -17.62
C VAL A 232 -3.70 17.15 -17.36
N ASN A 233 -2.73 17.42 -18.24
CA ASN A 233 -1.37 16.89 -18.13
C ASN A 233 -0.56 17.66 -17.07
N PHE A 234 -1.10 17.70 -15.88
CA PHE A 234 -0.47 18.27 -14.70
C PHE A 234 -0.74 17.36 -13.51
N PRO A 235 0.30 16.77 -12.89
CA PRO A 235 0.14 15.91 -11.71
C PRO A 235 -0.33 16.73 -10.51
N LEU A 236 -1.54 16.49 -10.07
CA LEU A 236 -2.15 17.19 -8.94
C LEU A 236 -1.54 16.74 -7.61
N VAL A 237 -1.30 15.46 -7.49
CA VAL A 237 -0.69 14.81 -6.32
C VAL A 237 -0.02 13.51 -6.73
N GLN A 238 1.10 13.19 -6.12
CA GLN A 238 1.75 11.89 -6.25
C GLN A 238 1.16 10.95 -5.20
N LEU A 239 0.30 10.02 -5.62
CA LEU A 239 -0.37 9.09 -4.72
C LEU A 239 0.57 7.98 -4.24
N THR A 240 0.34 7.50 -3.04
CA THR A 240 1.00 6.32 -2.47
C THR A 240 0.01 5.22 -2.12
N LEU A 241 0.49 3.97 -2.18
CA LEU A 241 -0.09 2.83 -1.47
C LEU A 241 0.74 2.58 -0.22
N GLN A 242 0.09 2.31 0.89
CA GLN A 242 0.75 2.06 2.16
C GLN A 242 0.35 0.70 2.71
N VAL A 243 1.34 -0.02 3.23
CA VAL A 243 1.16 -1.24 4.04
C VAL A 243 1.17 -0.80 5.49
N LEU A 244 0.08 -1.04 6.21
CA LEU A 244 -0.01 -0.79 7.64
C LEU A 244 -0.14 -2.11 8.39
N ILE A 245 0.46 -2.17 9.58
CA ILE A 245 0.37 -3.31 10.49
C ILE A 245 -0.12 -2.88 11.87
N ARG A 246 -0.71 -3.82 12.59
CA ARG A 246 -0.96 -3.71 14.03
C ARG A 246 0.28 -4.19 14.76
N ARG A 247 1.03 -3.28 15.39
CA ARG A 247 2.33 -3.56 16.00
C ARG A 247 2.33 -4.70 17.02
N ASP A 248 1.26 -4.80 17.79
CA ASP A 248 1.06 -5.85 18.80
C ASP A 248 0.97 -7.27 18.21
N ARG A 249 0.90 -7.40 16.89
CA ARG A 249 0.74 -8.66 16.19
C ARG A 249 1.93 -9.10 15.36
N PHE A 250 3.03 -8.34 15.42
CA PHE A 250 4.25 -8.61 14.63
C PHE A 250 5.48 -8.46 15.51
N SER A 251 6.59 -9.11 15.12
CA SER A 251 7.88 -8.89 15.75
C SER A 251 8.36 -7.43 15.56
N GLU A 252 9.16 -6.94 16.50
CA GLU A 252 9.62 -5.56 16.53
C GLU A 252 10.36 -5.14 15.25
N ASP A 253 11.08 -6.07 14.64
CA ASP A 253 11.87 -5.84 13.42
C ASP A 253 11.09 -6.00 12.13
N PHE A 254 9.85 -6.55 12.18
CA PHE A 254 9.04 -6.82 10.99
C PHE A 254 8.78 -5.56 10.18
N GLY A 255 8.39 -4.47 10.82
CA GLY A 255 8.08 -3.21 10.13
C GLY A 255 9.24 -2.68 9.31
N GLN A 256 10.48 -2.76 9.84
CA GLN A 256 11.67 -2.31 9.12
C GLN A 256 11.99 -3.21 7.92
N LYS A 257 11.99 -4.54 8.11
CA LYS A 257 12.20 -5.51 7.02
C LYS A 257 11.19 -5.33 5.90
N SER A 258 9.94 -5.08 6.27
CA SER A 258 8.85 -4.83 5.33
C SER A 258 9.08 -3.54 4.54
N ARG A 259 9.44 -2.42 5.19
CA ARG A 259 9.73 -1.14 4.51
C ARG A 259 10.86 -1.29 3.48
N GLU A 260 11.94 -1.98 3.85
CA GLU A 260 13.06 -2.23 2.94
C GLU A 260 12.65 -3.07 1.73
N TYR A 261 11.86 -4.11 1.95
CA TYR A 261 11.33 -4.91 0.85
C TYR A 261 10.42 -4.09 -0.07
N ILE A 262 9.43 -3.37 0.49
CA ILE A 262 8.50 -2.55 -0.31
C ILE A 262 9.29 -1.49 -1.10
N GLN A 263 10.28 -0.85 -0.48
CA GLN A 263 11.16 0.10 -1.18
C GLN A 263 11.94 -0.56 -2.33
N SER A 264 12.38 -1.80 -2.17
CA SER A 264 13.06 -2.54 -3.24
C SER A 264 12.16 -2.80 -4.46
N GLN A 265 10.84 -2.77 -4.28
CA GLN A 265 9.84 -2.95 -5.36
C GLN A 265 9.51 -1.64 -6.11
N TYR A 266 10.11 -0.50 -5.71
CA TYR A 266 9.88 0.80 -6.36
C TYR A 266 10.03 0.76 -7.90
N PRO A 267 11.07 0.14 -8.49
CA PRO A 267 11.21 0.11 -9.97
C PRO A 267 10.04 -0.62 -10.65
N ARG A 268 9.53 -1.69 -10.03
CA ARG A 268 8.37 -2.44 -10.53
C ARG A 268 7.10 -1.60 -10.48
N ALA A 269 6.83 -0.95 -9.36
CA ALA A 269 5.68 -0.06 -9.23
C ALA A 269 5.72 1.07 -10.26
N MET A 270 6.89 1.70 -10.46
CA MET A 270 7.07 2.74 -11.48
C MET A 270 6.89 2.22 -12.91
N SER A 271 7.29 0.99 -13.20
CA SER A 271 7.05 0.38 -14.50
C SER A 271 5.55 0.25 -14.79
N LEU A 272 4.76 -0.25 -13.82
CA LEU A 272 3.30 -0.36 -13.95
C LEU A 272 2.65 1.03 -14.16
N ILE A 273 3.06 2.02 -13.39
CA ILE A 273 2.56 3.41 -13.51
C ILE A 273 2.83 3.97 -14.91
N LYS A 274 4.07 3.87 -15.38
CA LYS A 274 4.47 4.38 -16.69
C LYS A 274 3.74 3.67 -17.84
N THR A 275 3.51 2.36 -17.71
CA THR A 275 2.72 1.59 -18.67
C THR A 275 1.29 2.11 -18.69
N ALA A 276 0.66 2.30 -17.53
CA ALA A 276 -0.71 2.82 -17.46
C ALA A 276 -0.83 4.24 -18.04
N GLU A 277 0.16 5.12 -17.80
CA GLU A 277 0.20 6.46 -18.40
C GLU A 277 0.38 6.42 -19.92
N ALA A 278 1.26 5.55 -20.42
CA ALA A 278 1.53 5.38 -21.86
C ALA A 278 0.35 4.75 -22.61
N ASP A 279 -0.46 3.95 -21.94
CA ASP A 279 -1.64 3.27 -22.50
C ASP A 279 -2.82 4.22 -22.78
N ILE A 280 -2.78 5.44 -22.23
CA ILE A 280 -3.79 6.47 -22.51
C ILE A 280 -3.44 7.18 -23.82
N ASP A 281 -4.36 7.12 -24.80
CA ASP A 281 -4.18 7.79 -26.10
C ASP A 281 -3.88 9.29 -25.90
N LYS A 282 -2.86 9.77 -26.61
CA LYS A 282 -2.41 11.18 -26.56
C LYS A 282 -3.52 12.21 -26.82
N LYS A 283 -4.56 11.84 -27.60
CA LYS A 283 -5.70 12.72 -27.88
C LYS A 283 -6.49 13.16 -26.65
N TYR A 284 -6.41 12.37 -25.55
CA TYR A 284 -7.09 12.71 -24.30
C TYR A 284 -6.31 13.70 -23.43
N TRP A 285 -5.00 13.82 -23.61
CA TRP A 285 -4.17 14.74 -22.84
C TRP A 285 -4.28 16.18 -23.36
N MET A 286 -4.27 17.16 -22.44
CA MET A 286 -4.25 18.60 -22.78
C MET A 286 -3.29 19.37 -21.88
#